data_6dc28e924f84de3ae4ef73dc6f1b2f2d
#
_entry.id   6dc28e924f84de3ae4ef73dc6f1b2f2d
#
_cell.length_a   1.000
_cell.length_b   1.000
_cell.length_c   1.000
_cell.angle_alpha   90.00
_cell.angle_beta   90.00
_cell.angle_gamma   90.00
#
_symmetry.space_group_name_H-M   'P 1'
#
loop_
_entity.id
_entity.type
_entity.pdbx_description
1 polymer ?
#
loop_
_entity_poly.entity_id
_entity_poly.type
_entity_poly.pdbx_seq_one_letter_code
_entity_poly.pdbx_strand_id
1 'polypeptide(L)'
;MSCKVLLTGISGWIGKHIAIQLLKEGHHVVGTVRNENLIEPTKETLKSKNTPLDNLSFVVLDLLKDEGWDEAAKGCRYTMHVASPFPIKVSNDRQKLVPAAKDGTLRVLKASVKAGVDQIILTSSIVAMFRKPNRTSPYSFGENDWTDINWEKGVSDYFLSKTVAEKAAWEFMESKGLKDKLTVINPGGVFGDALDSKECTSIEYVKQFLKGKFPAAPKWGVLISHVEDVAKSHVVCMGKMGVGGRRIIVGRDVKTLLELSNIMAEALPDYAKKLPKRELPNFMVKLISLVDSSAKTMIPDLQIVMQTDTTYSEDLLGMKFKSAESAMSEAAKSVIRLGLV
;
A
#
# COMPACT_ATOMS: atom_id res chain seq x y z
N MET A 1 19.51 18.11 -3.85
CA MET A 1 18.86 19.38 -4.30
C MET A 1 17.38 19.31 -3.99
N SER A 2 16.81 20.37 -3.43
CA SER A 2 15.36 20.49 -3.20
C SER A 2 14.63 20.52 -4.54
N CYS A 3 13.46 19.88 -4.61
CA CYS A 3 12.58 19.89 -5.79
C CYS A 3 11.11 19.89 -5.37
N LYS A 4 10.22 20.26 -6.31
CA LYS A 4 8.77 20.25 -6.10
C LYS A 4 8.20 18.89 -6.49
N VAL A 5 7.40 18.30 -5.59
CA VAL A 5 6.83 16.95 -5.74
C VAL A 5 5.31 17.04 -5.59
N LEU A 6 4.58 16.51 -6.58
CA LEU A 6 3.15 16.24 -6.43
C LEU A 6 2.97 14.93 -5.67
N LEU A 7 2.38 14.98 -4.49
CA LEU A 7 2.05 13.81 -3.66
C LEU A 7 0.54 13.65 -3.56
N THR A 8 -0.03 12.70 -4.28
CA THR A 8 -1.46 12.43 -4.17
C THR A 8 -1.78 11.58 -2.96
N GLY A 9 -2.90 11.89 -2.29
CA GLY A 9 -3.34 11.13 -1.12
C GLY A 9 -2.49 11.35 0.13
N ILE A 10 -1.93 12.55 0.31
CA ILE A 10 -1.10 12.93 1.47
C ILE A 10 -1.78 12.66 2.80
N SER A 11 -3.12 12.74 2.89
CA SER A 11 -3.89 12.46 4.10
C SER A 11 -4.02 10.97 4.43
N GLY A 12 -3.59 10.08 3.54
CA GLY A 12 -3.52 8.64 3.79
C GLY A 12 -2.30 8.26 4.62
N TRP A 13 -2.31 7.06 5.20
CA TRP A 13 -1.23 6.62 6.08
C TRP A 13 0.14 6.58 5.37
N ILE A 14 0.26 5.89 4.23
CA ILE A 14 1.49 5.86 3.43
C ILE A 14 1.87 7.28 2.95
N GLY A 15 0.87 8.05 2.50
CA GLY A 15 1.09 9.43 2.04
C GLY A 15 1.70 10.35 3.11
N LYS A 16 1.25 10.22 4.37
CA LYS A 16 1.84 10.96 5.50
C LYS A 16 3.29 10.57 5.76
N HIS A 17 3.61 9.26 5.74
CA HIS A 17 4.99 8.81 5.90
C HIS A 17 5.91 9.31 4.78
N ILE A 18 5.43 9.34 3.54
CA ILE A 18 6.17 9.94 2.41
C ILE A 18 6.34 11.45 2.61
N ALA A 19 5.28 12.16 3.00
CA ALA A 19 5.35 13.60 3.24
C ALA A 19 6.36 13.97 4.32
N ILE A 20 6.40 13.19 5.42
CA ILE A 20 7.40 13.36 6.50
C ILE A 20 8.81 13.28 5.95
N GLN A 21 9.12 12.28 5.13
CA GLN A 21 10.46 12.11 4.56
C GLN A 21 10.80 13.25 3.60
N LEU A 22 9.93 13.55 2.64
CA LEU A 22 10.14 14.61 1.65
C LEU A 22 10.38 15.98 2.30
N LEU A 23 9.54 16.34 3.28
CA LEU A 23 9.64 17.63 3.95
C LEU A 23 10.87 17.73 4.83
N LYS A 24 11.28 16.65 5.52
CA LYS A 24 12.53 16.61 6.30
C LYS A 24 13.78 16.68 5.42
N GLU A 25 13.70 16.22 4.18
CA GLU A 25 14.76 16.36 3.17
C GLU A 25 14.74 17.73 2.45
N GLY A 26 13.79 18.62 2.82
CA GLY A 26 13.68 19.98 2.32
C GLY A 26 13.02 20.09 0.95
N HIS A 27 12.29 19.06 0.47
CA HIS A 27 11.54 19.12 -0.76
C HIS A 27 10.26 19.97 -0.60
N HIS A 28 9.78 20.57 -1.69
CA HIS A 28 8.48 21.23 -1.74
C HIS A 28 7.39 20.23 -2.10
N VAL A 29 6.41 20.05 -1.23
CA VAL A 29 5.33 19.07 -1.41
C VAL A 29 4.03 19.76 -1.75
N VAL A 30 3.44 19.40 -2.90
CA VAL A 30 2.06 19.71 -3.26
C VAL A 30 1.23 18.48 -2.91
N GLY A 31 0.61 18.47 -1.74
CA GLY A 31 -0.18 17.37 -1.23
C GLY A 31 -1.64 17.45 -1.68
N THR A 32 -2.20 16.38 -2.28
CA THR A 32 -3.63 16.38 -2.60
C THR A 32 -4.46 15.72 -1.52
N VAL A 33 -5.60 16.33 -1.21
CA VAL A 33 -6.63 15.80 -0.32
C VAL A 33 -7.98 15.79 -1.05
N ARG A 34 -8.88 14.87 -0.67
CA ARG A 34 -10.20 14.76 -1.31
C ARG A 34 -11.18 15.85 -0.87
N ASN A 35 -11.00 16.39 0.34
CA ASN A 35 -11.78 17.52 0.87
C ASN A 35 -10.93 18.32 1.85
N GLU A 36 -11.32 19.59 2.07
CA GLU A 36 -10.59 20.54 2.89
C GLU A 36 -10.47 20.11 4.36
N ASN A 37 -11.46 19.40 4.90
CA ASN A 37 -11.48 18.93 6.29
C ASN A 37 -10.31 17.99 6.63
N LEU A 38 -9.60 17.47 5.62
CA LEU A 38 -8.44 16.62 5.80
C LEU A 38 -7.12 17.40 5.94
N ILE A 39 -7.12 18.70 5.67
CA ILE A 39 -5.91 19.54 5.67
C ILE A 39 -5.34 19.67 7.09
N GLU A 40 -6.12 20.25 8.00
CA GLU A 40 -5.63 20.50 9.36
C GLU A 40 -5.28 19.20 10.13
N PRO A 41 -6.10 18.14 10.14
CA PRO A 41 -5.68 16.88 10.76
C PRO A 41 -4.40 16.29 10.16
N THR A 42 -4.17 16.47 8.85
CA THR A 42 -2.91 16.03 8.21
C THR A 42 -1.73 16.86 8.70
N LYS A 43 -1.86 18.20 8.77
CA LYS A 43 -0.81 19.09 9.30
C LYS A 43 -0.48 18.76 10.75
N GLU A 44 -1.49 18.56 11.61
CA GLU A 44 -1.30 18.18 13.01
C GLU A 44 -0.51 16.87 13.14
N THR A 45 -0.88 15.85 12.35
CA THR A 45 -0.15 14.59 12.32
C THR A 45 1.32 14.80 11.92
N LEU A 46 1.58 15.59 10.88
CA LEU A 46 2.96 15.88 10.43
C LEU A 46 3.75 16.66 11.49
N LYS A 47 3.15 17.67 12.12
CA LYS A 47 3.75 18.43 13.22
C LYS A 47 4.10 17.54 14.41
N SER A 48 3.25 16.57 14.76
CA SER A 48 3.52 15.64 15.87
C SER A 48 4.76 14.78 15.66
N LYS A 49 5.25 14.70 14.41
CA LYS A 49 6.49 14.00 14.01
C LYS A 49 7.65 14.96 13.75
N ASN A 50 7.58 16.19 14.30
CA ASN A 50 8.60 17.24 14.13
C ASN A 50 8.94 17.48 12.66
N THR A 51 7.92 17.56 11.80
CA THR A 51 8.08 17.77 10.36
C THR A 51 7.91 19.25 10.04
N PRO A 52 8.87 19.90 9.36
CA PRO A 52 8.71 21.30 8.92
C PRO A 52 7.60 21.39 7.87
N LEU A 53 6.74 22.41 7.96
CA LEU A 53 5.61 22.58 7.03
C LEU A 53 5.75 23.75 6.07
N ASP A 54 6.86 24.50 6.12
CA ASP A 54 7.07 25.70 5.31
C ASP A 54 7.03 25.41 3.79
N ASN A 55 7.44 24.19 3.41
CA ASN A 55 7.45 23.73 2.02
C ASN A 55 6.23 22.85 1.67
N LEU A 56 5.14 22.93 2.44
CA LEU A 56 3.93 22.12 2.20
C LEU A 56 2.77 22.99 1.74
N SER A 57 2.20 22.65 0.59
CA SER A 57 0.94 23.20 0.09
C SER A 57 -0.08 22.09 -0.12
N PHE A 58 -1.37 22.45 -0.05
CA PHE A 58 -2.47 21.49 -0.27
C PHE A 58 -3.32 21.92 -1.47
N VAL A 59 -3.80 20.91 -2.21
CA VAL A 59 -4.81 21.08 -3.25
C VAL A 59 -5.92 20.07 -3.02
N VAL A 60 -7.18 20.54 -3.12
CA VAL A 60 -8.35 19.66 -3.01
C VAL A 60 -8.67 19.07 -4.37
N LEU A 61 -8.47 17.77 -4.54
CA LEU A 61 -8.68 17.05 -5.79
C LEU A 61 -9.35 15.71 -5.56
N ASP A 62 -10.26 15.34 -6.45
CA ASP A 62 -10.95 14.06 -6.46
C ASP A 62 -10.49 13.22 -7.66
N LEU A 63 -10.10 11.97 -7.41
CA LEU A 63 -9.75 11.01 -8.48
C LEU A 63 -10.89 10.74 -9.47
N LEU A 64 -12.13 11.06 -9.10
CA LEU A 64 -13.30 10.92 -9.97
C LEU A 64 -13.59 12.14 -10.85
N LYS A 65 -12.85 13.24 -10.69
CA LYS A 65 -13.03 14.50 -11.41
C LYS A 65 -11.78 14.85 -12.21
N ASP A 66 -11.96 15.46 -13.37
CA ASP A 66 -10.84 15.80 -14.26
C ASP A 66 -10.16 17.12 -13.91
N GLU A 67 -10.89 18.01 -13.23
CA GLU A 67 -10.46 19.39 -12.99
C GLU A 67 -9.32 19.48 -11.96
N GLY A 68 -8.41 20.42 -12.16
CA GLY A 68 -7.37 20.83 -11.21
C GLY A 68 -6.09 19.99 -11.23
N TRP A 69 -6.06 18.83 -11.87
CA TRP A 69 -4.87 17.98 -11.89
C TRP A 69 -3.70 18.60 -12.65
N ASP A 70 -3.97 19.27 -13.77
CA ASP A 70 -2.94 19.95 -14.57
C ASP A 70 -2.26 21.05 -13.75
N GLU A 71 -3.03 21.88 -13.05
CA GLU A 71 -2.50 22.97 -12.22
C GLU A 71 -1.71 22.42 -11.01
N ALA A 72 -2.17 21.33 -10.41
CA ALA A 72 -1.47 20.71 -9.30
C ALA A 72 -0.11 20.11 -9.72
N ALA A 73 -0.01 19.57 -10.93
CA ALA A 73 1.23 19.02 -11.47
C ALA A 73 2.21 20.08 -11.97
N LYS A 74 1.74 21.31 -12.21
CA LYS A 74 2.54 22.40 -12.81
C LYS A 74 3.77 22.74 -11.98
N GLY A 75 4.93 22.68 -12.64
CA GLY A 75 6.23 22.95 -12.03
C GLY A 75 6.70 21.88 -11.04
N CYS A 76 5.97 20.76 -10.89
CA CYS A 76 6.47 19.62 -10.16
C CYS A 76 7.52 18.87 -11.00
N ARG A 77 8.61 18.49 -10.35
CA ARG A 77 9.65 17.67 -10.97
C ARG A 77 9.32 16.17 -10.91
N TYR A 78 8.65 15.76 -9.85
CA TYR A 78 8.23 14.38 -9.62
C TYR A 78 6.77 14.29 -9.24
N THR A 79 6.13 13.17 -9.58
CA THR A 79 4.79 12.83 -9.10
C THR A 79 4.86 11.51 -8.33
N MET A 80 4.35 11.50 -7.10
CA MET A 80 4.10 10.30 -6.30
C MET A 80 2.60 10.07 -6.23
N HIS A 81 2.11 9.10 -7.01
CA HIS A 81 0.69 8.76 -7.02
C HIS A 81 0.40 7.65 -6.01
N VAL A 82 -0.03 8.05 -4.82
CA VAL A 82 -0.32 7.17 -3.68
C VAL A 82 -1.83 7.04 -3.44
N ALA A 83 -2.60 8.04 -3.84
CA ALA A 83 -4.05 8.04 -3.73
C ALA A 83 -4.65 6.86 -4.52
N SER A 84 -5.49 6.08 -3.86
CA SER A 84 -6.27 5.02 -4.49
C SER A 84 -7.57 4.85 -3.72
N PRO A 85 -8.70 4.56 -4.40
CA PRO A 85 -9.89 4.12 -3.70
C PRO A 85 -9.59 2.78 -3.01
N PHE A 86 -9.63 2.78 -1.68
CA PHE A 86 -9.46 1.57 -0.88
C PHE A 86 -10.73 1.32 -0.09
N PRO A 87 -11.44 0.20 -0.33
CA PRO A 87 -12.67 -0.08 0.39
C PRO A 87 -12.36 -0.61 1.78
N ILE A 88 -13.02 -0.08 2.79
CA ILE A 88 -13.00 -0.66 4.15
C ILE A 88 -13.77 -1.98 4.17
N LYS A 89 -14.74 -2.17 3.26
CA LYS A 89 -15.55 -3.39 3.13
C LYS A 89 -15.45 -3.95 1.72
N VAL A 90 -15.29 -5.28 1.62
CA VAL A 90 -15.34 -6.00 0.34
C VAL A 90 -16.73 -5.82 -0.29
N SER A 91 -16.77 -5.45 -1.55
CA SER A 91 -18.01 -5.31 -2.31
C SER A 91 -18.36 -6.63 -3.01
N ASN A 92 -19.67 -6.90 -3.14
CA ASN A 92 -20.15 -7.98 -4.00
C ASN A 92 -20.09 -7.62 -5.49
N ASP A 93 -20.02 -6.33 -5.82
CA ASP A 93 -19.78 -5.86 -7.18
C ASP A 93 -18.28 -5.80 -7.45
N ARG A 94 -17.79 -6.78 -8.19
CA ARG A 94 -16.39 -6.93 -8.56
C ARG A 94 -15.84 -5.75 -9.36
N GLN A 95 -16.70 -5.03 -10.11
CA GLN A 95 -16.28 -3.91 -10.96
C GLN A 95 -16.32 -2.56 -10.25
N LYS A 96 -16.89 -2.48 -9.05
CA LYS A 96 -17.18 -1.22 -8.36
C LYS A 96 -15.97 -0.29 -8.19
N LEU A 97 -14.80 -0.85 -7.94
CA LEU A 97 -13.59 -0.08 -7.68
C LEU A 97 -12.78 0.24 -8.95
N VAL A 98 -13.04 -0.48 -10.04
CA VAL A 98 -12.21 -0.42 -11.26
C VAL A 98 -12.22 0.97 -11.89
N PRO A 99 -13.38 1.62 -12.15
CA PRO A 99 -13.38 2.96 -12.78
C PRO A 99 -12.59 3.98 -11.97
N ALA A 100 -12.85 4.08 -10.67
CA ALA A 100 -12.16 5.03 -9.80
C ALA A 100 -10.65 4.78 -9.72
N ALA A 101 -10.23 3.50 -9.66
CA ALA A 101 -8.82 3.15 -9.60
C ALA A 101 -8.11 3.39 -10.94
N LYS A 102 -8.68 2.91 -12.05
CA LYS A 102 -8.11 3.04 -13.39
C LYS A 102 -8.10 4.49 -13.85
N ASP A 103 -9.28 5.12 -13.88
CA ASP A 103 -9.43 6.46 -14.45
C ASP A 103 -8.75 7.51 -13.58
N GLY A 104 -8.81 7.36 -12.25
CA GLY A 104 -8.08 8.20 -11.32
C GLY A 104 -6.57 8.13 -11.53
N THR A 105 -6.02 6.92 -11.70
CA THR A 105 -4.60 6.75 -12.03
C THR A 105 -4.26 7.45 -13.36
N LEU A 106 -5.06 7.22 -14.40
CA LEU A 106 -4.81 7.82 -15.72
C LEU A 106 -4.89 9.36 -15.70
N ARG A 107 -5.78 9.95 -14.89
CA ARG A 107 -5.85 11.42 -14.70
C ARG A 107 -4.54 11.98 -14.18
N VAL A 108 -4.04 11.39 -13.11
CA VAL A 108 -2.77 11.83 -12.51
C VAL A 108 -1.61 11.67 -13.49
N LEU A 109 -1.53 10.53 -14.19
CA LEU A 109 -0.47 10.29 -15.17
C LEU A 109 -0.53 11.28 -16.34
N LYS A 110 -1.73 11.54 -16.89
CA LYS A 110 -1.94 12.51 -17.97
C LYS A 110 -1.47 13.91 -17.58
N ALA A 111 -1.88 14.39 -16.40
CA ALA A 111 -1.47 15.69 -15.88
C ALA A 111 0.04 15.75 -15.65
N SER A 112 0.64 14.68 -15.10
CA SER A 112 2.09 14.60 -14.87
C SER A 112 2.89 14.61 -16.18
N VAL A 113 2.46 13.85 -17.18
CA VAL A 113 3.09 13.84 -18.52
C VAL A 113 2.96 15.21 -19.19
N LYS A 114 1.78 15.84 -19.12
CA LYS A 114 1.55 17.20 -19.65
C LYS A 114 2.42 18.24 -18.96
N ALA A 115 2.64 18.12 -17.66
CA ALA A 115 3.51 18.99 -16.88
C ALA A 115 5.01 18.74 -17.14
N GLY A 116 5.37 17.68 -17.84
CA GLY A 116 6.74 17.34 -18.18
C GLY A 116 7.58 16.81 -17.02
N VAL A 117 6.96 16.14 -16.02
CA VAL A 117 7.69 15.61 -14.86
C VAL A 117 8.81 14.65 -15.30
N ASP A 118 9.89 14.64 -14.53
CA ASP A 118 11.04 13.75 -14.80
C ASP A 118 10.67 12.28 -14.59
N GLN A 119 9.88 12.00 -13.53
CA GLN A 119 9.50 10.63 -13.17
C GLN A 119 8.17 10.60 -12.40
N ILE A 120 7.41 9.54 -12.61
CA ILE A 120 6.18 9.21 -11.88
C ILE A 120 6.43 7.95 -11.05
N ILE A 121 6.19 8.00 -9.75
CA ILE A 121 6.26 6.87 -8.83
C ILE A 121 4.83 6.51 -8.42
N LEU A 122 4.36 5.35 -8.84
CA LEU A 122 3.00 4.86 -8.60
C LEU A 122 2.97 3.83 -7.48
N THR A 123 2.10 4.00 -6.49
CA THR A 123 1.82 2.97 -5.48
C THR A 123 0.77 1.98 -6.00
N SER A 124 1.21 0.78 -6.31
CA SER A 124 0.35 -0.36 -6.61
C SER A 124 0.27 -1.31 -5.40
N SER A 125 0.37 -2.61 -5.61
CA SER A 125 0.41 -3.65 -4.58
C SER A 125 0.87 -4.98 -5.17
N ILE A 126 1.44 -5.86 -4.35
CA ILE A 126 1.69 -7.26 -4.76
C ILE A 126 0.42 -8.00 -5.20
N VAL A 127 -0.77 -7.55 -4.80
CA VAL A 127 -2.04 -8.15 -5.24
C VAL A 127 -2.23 -8.08 -6.77
N ALA A 128 -1.51 -7.19 -7.45
CA ALA A 128 -1.47 -7.12 -8.91
C ALA A 128 -0.55 -8.18 -9.54
N MET A 129 0.16 -9.02 -8.74
CA MET A 129 1.25 -9.85 -9.22
C MET A 129 1.00 -11.36 -9.12
N PHE A 130 0.34 -11.86 -8.07
CA PHE A 130 0.49 -13.27 -7.71
C PHE A 130 -0.74 -14.16 -7.87
N ARG A 131 -1.95 -13.64 -8.07
CA ARG A 131 -3.16 -14.49 -8.18
C ARG A 131 -3.39 -14.99 -9.59
N LYS A 132 -3.27 -16.30 -9.76
CA LYS A 132 -3.63 -17.05 -10.99
C LYS A 132 -4.14 -18.44 -10.62
N PRO A 133 -4.96 -19.10 -11.46
CA PRO A 133 -5.40 -20.46 -11.20
C PRO A 133 -4.24 -21.45 -11.21
N ASN A 134 -4.45 -22.63 -10.62
CA ASN A 134 -3.52 -23.76 -10.67
C ASN A 134 -2.11 -23.48 -10.12
N ARG A 135 -1.99 -22.57 -9.13
CA ARG A 135 -0.74 -22.37 -8.40
C ARG A 135 -0.42 -23.61 -7.56
N THR A 136 0.82 -24.03 -7.59
CA THR A 136 1.36 -25.10 -6.73
C THR A 136 2.10 -24.50 -5.54
N SER A 137 2.07 -25.15 -4.38
CA SER A 137 2.82 -24.71 -3.21
C SER A 137 4.16 -25.42 -3.11
N PRO A 138 5.30 -24.74 -2.88
CA PRO A 138 5.43 -23.29 -2.76
C PRO A 138 5.22 -22.57 -4.10
N TYR A 139 4.69 -21.34 -4.04
CA TYR A 139 4.45 -20.50 -5.21
C TYR A 139 5.30 -19.24 -5.15
N SER A 140 6.21 -19.10 -6.12
CA SER A 140 7.07 -17.92 -6.26
C SER A 140 6.49 -16.93 -7.27
N PHE A 141 6.63 -15.64 -6.99
CA PHE A 141 6.28 -14.56 -7.91
C PHE A 141 7.33 -13.44 -7.85
N GLY A 142 7.43 -12.67 -8.92
CA GLY A 142 8.40 -11.60 -9.07
C GLY A 142 7.85 -10.42 -9.89
N GLU A 143 8.73 -9.49 -10.26
CA GLU A 143 8.36 -8.24 -10.94
C GLU A 143 7.64 -8.43 -12.28
N ASN A 144 7.83 -9.57 -12.96
CA ASN A 144 7.23 -9.85 -14.26
C ASN A 144 5.87 -10.55 -14.17
N ASP A 145 5.48 -11.01 -12.98
CA ASP A 145 4.23 -11.72 -12.79
C ASP A 145 3.03 -10.79 -12.70
N TRP A 146 1.87 -11.29 -13.17
CA TRP A 146 0.61 -10.58 -13.12
C TRP A 146 -0.50 -11.46 -12.57
N THR A 147 -1.36 -10.85 -11.77
CA THR A 147 -2.65 -11.45 -11.38
C THR A 147 -3.51 -11.65 -12.62
N ASP A 148 -4.04 -12.87 -12.79
CA ASP A 148 -4.97 -13.19 -13.87
C ASP A 148 -6.37 -12.66 -13.53
N ILE A 149 -6.71 -11.52 -14.12
CA ILE A 149 -7.99 -10.85 -13.91
C ILE A 149 -9.21 -11.63 -14.45
N ASN A 150 -8.99 -12.63 -15.31
CA ASN A 150 -10.04 -13.49 -15.84
C ASN A 150 -10.42 -14.60 -14.85
N TRP A 151 -9.60 -14.85 -13.82
CA TRP A 151 -9.92 -15.81 -12.78
C TRP A 151 -10.91 -15.22 -11.75
N GLU A 152 -12.20 -15.15 -12.15
CA GLU A 152 -13.24 -14.48 -11.37
C GLU A 152 -13.41 -15.01 -9.94
N LYS A 153 -13.31 -16.34 -9.76
CA LYS A 153 -13.46 -16.97 -8.44
C LYS A 153 -12.29 -16.69 -7.48
N GLY A 154 -11.11 -16.31 -8.01
CA GLY A 154 -9.89 -16.09 -7.24
C GLY A 154 -9.52 -14.62 -7.05
N VAL A 155 -10.14 -13.70 -7.79
CA VAL A 155 -9.76 -12.28 -7.84
C VAL A 155 -10.90 -11.41 -7.33
N SER A 156 -10.74 -10.82 -6.13
CA SER A 156 -11.72 -9.88 -5.56
C SER A 156 -11.72 -8.53 -6.29
N ASP A 157 -12.69 -7.67 -5.96
CA ASP A 157 -12.81 -6.30 -6.44
C ASP A 157 -11.51 -5.49 -6.23
N TYR A 158 -10.88 -5.62 -5.06
CA TYR A 158 -9.62 -4.95 -4.76
C TYR A 158 -8.45 -5.45 -5.63
N PHE A 159 -8.29 -6.78 -5.77
CA PHE A 159 -7.24 -7.35 -6.64
C PHE A 159 -7.44 -6.92 -8.09
N LEU A 160 -8.69 -6.98 -8.57
CA LEU A 160 -9.04 -6.54 -9.92
C LEU A 160 -8.70 -5.06 -10.12
N SER A 161 -9.15 -4.19 -9.20
CA SER A 161 -8.96 -2.74 -9.33
C SER A 161 -7.48 -2.36 -9.38
N LYS A 162 -6.63 -2.95 -8.51
CA LYS A 162 -5.19 -2.69 -8.49
C LYS A 162 -4.51 -3.21 -9.75
N THR A 163 -4.85 -4.41 -10.20
CA THR A 163 -4.26 -5.00 -11.42
C THR A 163 -4.62 -4.19 -12.66
N VAL A 164 -5.90 -3.81 -12.81
CA VAL A 164 -6.36 -3.03 -13.97
C VAL A 164 -5.76 -1.62 -13.97
N ALA A 165 -5.70 -0.97 -12.81
CA ALA A 165 -5.12 0.37 -12.71
C ALA A 165 -3.62 0.37 -13.06
N GLU A 166 -2.87 -0.61 -12.55
CA GLU A 166 -1.43 -0.71 -12.85
C GLU A 166 -1.18 -1.05 -14.32
N LYS A 167 -1.91 -2.01 -14.91
CA LYS A 167 -1.82 -2.31 -16.34
C LYS A 167 -2.11 -1.09 -17.21
N ALA A 168 -3.19 -0.36 -16.90
CA ALA A 168 -3.54 0.86 -17.62
C ALA A 168 -2.47 1.96 -17.51
N ALA A 169 -1.80 2.05 -16.36
CA ALA A 169 -0.67 2.97 -16.20
C ALA A 169 0.50 2.61 -17.12
N TRP A 170 0.88 1.34 -17.17
CA TRP A 170 1.94 0.86 -18.09
C TRP A 170 1.58 1.07 -19.55
N GLU A 171 0.38 0.65 -19.96
CA GLU A 171 -0.14 0.82 -21.32
C GLU A 171 -0.13 2.30 -21.75
N PHE A 172 -0.59 3.20 -20.87
CA PHE A 172 -0.58 4.63 -21.14
C PHE A 172 0.84 5.17 -21.33
N MET A 173 1.75 4.88 -20.40
CA MET A 173 3.12 5.39 -20.48
C MET A 173 3.89 4.81 -21.67
N GLU A 174 3.67 3.55 -22.00
CA GLU A 174 4.26 2.89 -23.17
C GLU A 174 3.73 3.50 -24.48
N SER A 175 2.42 3.79 -24.57
CA SER A 175 1.82 4.46 -25.73
C SER A 175 2.38 5.87 -25.98
N LYS A 176 2.98 6.49 -24.97
CA LYS A 176 3.65 7.80 -25.07
C LYS A 176 5.15 7.70 -25.28
N GLY A 177 5.72 6.49 -25.31
CA GLY A 177 7.18 6.30 -25.36
C GLY A 177 7.88 6.73 -24.08
N LEU A 178 7.17 6.73 -22.94
CA LEU A 178 7.64 7.25 -21.64
C LEU A 178 7.70 6.15 -20.56
N LYS A 179 7.79 4.88 -20.95
CA LYS A 179 7.82 3.75 -20.02
C LYS A 179 8.86 3.94 -18.92
N ASP A 180 10.05 4.41 -19.28
CA ASP A 180 11.18 4.62 -18.37
C ASP A 180 10.96 5.78 -17.37
N LYS A 181 9.92 6.59 -17.56
CA LYS A 181 9.50 7.59 -16.57
C LYS A 181 8.52 7.06 -15.53
N LEU A 182 8.06 5.83 -15.64
CA LEU A 182 7.18 5.22 -14.65
C LEU A 182 7.96 4.21 -13.80
N THR A 183 7.84 4.33 -12.49
CA THR A 183 8.27 3.33 -11.51
C THR A 183 7.06 2.92 -10.69
N VAL A 184 6.83 1.63 -10.49
CA VAL A 184 5.70 1.12 -9.70
C VAL A 184 6.21 0.44 -8.45
N ILE A 185 5.76 0.93 -7.30
CA ILE A 185 6.02 0.32 -5.99
C ILE A 185 4.88 -0.64 -5.66
N ASN A 186 5.22 -1.90 -5.42
CA ASN A 186 4.29 -2.98 -5.11
C ASN A 186 4.52 -3.48 -3.67
N PRO A 187 3.96 -2.82 -2.65
CA PRO A 187 4.08 -3.28 -1.28
C PRO A 187 3.21 -4.53 -1.03
N GLY A 188 3.63 -5.31 -0.05
CA GLY A 188 2.85 -6.38 0.57
C GLY A 188 1.79 -5.86 1.54
N GLY A 189 1.49 -6.61 2.60
CA GLY A 189 0.74 -6.12 3.73
C GLY A 189 1.55 -5.08 4.49
N VAL A 190 1.12 -3.82 4.45
CA VAL A 190 1.87 -2.72 5.05
C VAL A 190 1.54 -2.62 6.53
N PHE A 191 2.56 -2.66 7.40
CA PHE A 191 2.46 -2.47 8.86
C PHE A 191 3.54 -1.51 9.34
N GLY A 192 3.43 -1.03 10.59
CA GLY A 192 4.34 -0.06 11.18
C GLY A 192 3.61 0.96 12.03
N ASP A 193 4.26 2.07 12.37
CA ASP A 193 3.72 3.09 13.25
C ASP A 193 2.46 3.74 12.68
N ALA A 194 1.33 3.61 13.40
CA ALA A 194 0.14 4.41 13.14
C ALA A 194 0.40 5.84 13.63
N LEU A 195 0.35 6.79 12.72
CA LEU A 195 0.66 8.19 13.04
C LEU A 195 -0.47 8.89 13.79
N ASP A 196 -1.70 8.46 13.53
CA ASP A 196 -2.92 8.99 14.11
C ASP A 196 -4.03 7.93 14.19
N SER A 197 -5.19 8.31 14.69
CA SER A 197 -6.36 7.44 14.84
C SER A 197 -7.13 7.20 13.54
N LYS A 198 -6.69 7.76 12.42
CA LYS A 198 -7.38 7.56 11.14
C LYS A 198 -7.32 6.10 10.73
N GLU A 199 -8.48 5.54 10.46
CA GLU A 199 -8.62 4.15 10.08
C GLU A 199 -7.88 3.82 8.77
N CYS A 200 -7.09 2.76 8.81
CA CYS A 200 -6.59 2.05 7.64
C CYS A 200 -6.70 0.55 7.89
N THR A 201 -6.82 -0.23 6.83
CA THR A 201 -7.12 -1.66 6.94
C THR A 201 -6.10 -2.44 7.76
N SER A 202 -4.80 -2.15 7.59
CA SER A 202 -3.75 -2.84 8.35
C SER A 202 -3.84 -2.58 9.85
N ILE A 203 -4.04 -1.32 10.23
CA ILE A 203 -4.21 -0.93 11.64
C ILE A 203 -5.52 -1.50 12.21
N GLU A 204 -6.58 -1.56 11.41
CA GLU A 204 -7.83 -2.20 11.85
C GLU A 204 -7.63 -3.71 12.11
N TYR A 205 -6.85 -4.41 11.28
CA TYR A 205 -6.46 -5.81 11.57
C TYR A 205 -5.76 -5.94 12.91
N VAL A 206 -4.76 -5.11 13.20
CA VAL A 206 -4.05 -5.12 14.49
C VAL A 206 -5.01 -4.87 15.65
N LYS A 207 -5.91 -3.89 15.53
CA LYS A 207 -6.97 -3.61 16.53
C LYS A 207 -7.84 -4.84 16.79
N GLN A 208 -8.31 -5.52 15.73
CA GLN A 208 -9.18 -6.68 15.84
C GLN A 208 -8.47 -7.85 16.57
N PHE A 209 -7.18 -8.06 16.26
CA PHE A 209 -6.34 -9.05 16.96
C PHE A 209 -6.24 -8.72 18.46
N LEU A 210 -5.83 -7.49 18.80
CA LEU A 210 -5.65 -7.06 20.19
C LEU A 210 -6.96 -7.00 20.98
N LYS A 211 -8.11 -6.84 20.31
CA LYS A 211 -9.46 -6.97 20.92
C LYS A 211 -9.90 -8.42 21.12
N GLY A 212 -9.13 -9.39 20.69
CA GLY A 212 -9.45 -10.81 20.84
C GLY A 212 -10.58 -11.31 19.94
N LYS A 213 -10.83 -10.64 18.81
CA LYS A 213 -11.92 -11.04 17.89
C LYS A 213 -11.62 -12.30 17.09
N PHE A 214 -10.37 -12.75 17.05
CA PHE A 214 -9.96 -13.95 16.33
C PHE A 214 -9.59 -15.08 17.29
N PRO A 215 -10.42 -16.12 17.46
CA PRO A 215 -10.13 -17.25 18.34
C PRO A 215 -9.04 -18.19 17.77
N ALA A 216 -8.82 -18.12 16.45
CA ALA A 216 -7.78 -18.85 15.72
C ALA A 216 -7.44 -18.08 14.43
N ALA A 217 -6.24 -18.26 13.90
CA ALA A 217 -5.74 -17.57 12.72
C ALA A 217 -5.84 -18.47 11.47
N PRO A 218 -6.47 -18.05 10.37
CA PRO A 218 -6.39 -18.78 9.10
C PRO A 218 -4.94 -18.99 8.67
N LYS A 219 -4.64 -20.17 8.11
CA LYS A 219 -3.33 -20.47 7.53
C LYS A 219 -3.18 -19.73 6.19
N TRP A 220 -2.90 -18.46 6.30
CA TRP A 220 -2.74 -17.55 5.17
C TRP A 220 -1.48 -16.71 5.39
N GLY A 221 -0.56 -16.78 4.42
CA GLY A 221 0.69 -16.03 4.45
C GLY A 221 0.60 -14.77 3.63
N VAL A 222 1.26 -13.71 4.09
CA VAL A 222 1.36 -12.42 3.39
C VAL A 222 2.78 -11.87 3.49
N LEU A 223 3.29 -11.31 2.37
CA LEU A 223 4.54 -10.54 2.40
C LEU A 223 4.32 -9.30 3.27
N ILE A 224 5.20 -9.06 4.23
CA ILE A 224 5.12 -7.92 5.14
C ILE A 224 6.02 -6.78 4.67
N SER A 225 5.45 -5.59 4.58
CA SER A 225 6.14 -4.35 4.25
C SER A 225 6.11 -3.40 5.45
N HIS A 226 7.24 -2.84 5.80
CA HIS A 226 7.27 -1.76 6.78
C HIS A 226 6.86 -0.44 6.10
N VAL A 227 5.95 0.32 6.72
CA VAL A 227 5.42 1.57 6.13
C VAL A 227 6.51 2.60 5.81
N GLU A 228 7.55 2.68 6.65
CA GLU A 228 8.68 3.57 6.42
C GLU A 228 9.52 3.13 5.21
N ASP A 229 9.67 1.82 4.98
CA ASP A 229 10.37 1.31 3.80
C ASP A 229 9.57 1.59 2.53
N VAL A 230 8.24 1.44 2.59
CA VAL A 230 7.36 1.83 1.48
C VAL A 230 7.53 3.32 1.18
N ALA A 231 7.52 4.18 2.20
CA ALA A 231 7.71 5.62 2.03
C ALA A 231 9.12 5.93 1.47
N LYS A 232 10.16 5.33 2.06
CA LYS A 232 11.54 5.53 1.63
C LYS A 232 11.78 5.07 0.20
N SER A 233 11.16 3.95 -0.20
CA SER A 233 11.25 3.46 -1.59
C SER A 233 10.73 4.50 -2.60
N HIS A 234 9.65 5.23 -2.28
CA HIS A 234 9.16 6.32 -3.12
C HIS A 234 10.18 7.46 -3.22
N VAL A 235 10.74 7.87 -2.10
CA VAL A 235 11.70 9.00 -2.06
C VAL A 235 13.02 8.63 -2.76
N VAL A 236 13.54 7.43 -2.49
CA VAL A 236 14.79 6.95 -3.12
C VAL A 236 14.65 6.80 -4.64
N CYS A 237 13.45 6.49 -5.15
CA CYS A 237 13.24 6.39 -6.60
C CYS A 237 13.36 7.73 -7.33
N MET A 238 13.22 8.88 -6.65
CA MET A 238 13.34 10.19 -7.31
C MET A 238 14.71 10.39 -7.95
N GLY A 239 14.74 10.43 -9.28
CA GLY A 239 15.96 10.65 -10.06
C GLY A 239 16.99 9.53 -9.98
N LYS A 240 16.65 8.38 -9.39
CA LYS A 240 17.54 7.22 -9.35
C LYS A 240 17.55 6.51 -10.71
N MET A 241 18.75 6.29 -11.25
CA MET A 241 18.90 5.53 -12.49
C MET A 241 18.54 4.06 -12.30
N GLY A 242 17.99 3.45 -13.34
CA GLY A 242 17.67 2.02 -13.38
C GLY A 242 16.34 1.62 -12.73
N VAL A 243 15.62 2.55 -12.07
CA VAL A 243 14.30 2.25 -11.47
C VAL A 243 13.14 2.52 -12.44
N GLY A 244 13.35 3.36 -13.45
CA GLY A 244 12.35 3.61 -14.49
C GLY A 244 12.05 2.36 -15.30
N GLY A 245 10.78 2.16 -15.67
CA GLY A 245 10.30 0.97 -16.35
C GLY A 245 10.18 -0.28 -15.45
N ARG A 246 10.35 -0.16 -14.12
CA ARG A 246 10.42 -1.28 -13.20
C ARG A 246 9.23 -1.34 -12.24
N ARG A 247 8.90 -2.58 -11.84
CA ARG A 247 8.01 -2.90 -10.73
C ARG A 247 8.85 -3.31 -9.53
N ILE A 248 8.70 -2.62 -8.42
CA ILE A 248 9.56 -2.80 -7.23
C ILE A 248 8.73 -3.39 -6.10
N ILE A 249 8.97 -4.66 -5.78
CA ILE A 249 8.33 -5.33 -4.65
C ILE A 249 9.00 -4.82 -3.36
N VAL A 250 8.19 -4.24 -2.47
CA VAL A 250 8.68 -3.75 -1.18
C VAL A 250 8.13 -4.64 -0.08
N GLY A 251 9.03 -5.25 0.68
CA GLY A 251 8.73 -6.14 1.80
C GLY A 251 9.88 -7.11 2.00
N ARG A 252 9.92 -7.77 3.16
CA ARG A 252 11.04 -8.66 3.49
C ARG A 252 10.60 -10.09 3.74
N ASP A 253 9.66 -10.28 4.65
CA ASP A 253 9.29 -11.61 5.15
C ASP A 253 7.87 -11.95 4.76
N VAL A 254 7.64 -13.19 4.34
CA VAL A 254 6.30 -13.75 4.24
C VAL A 254 5.97 -14.39 5.59
N LYS A 255 4.92 -13.93 6.25
CA LYS A 255 4.46 -14.44 7.55
C LYS A 255 3.01 -14.87 7.49
N THR A 256 2.68 -15.93 8.20
CA THR A 256 1.29 -16.35 8.44
C THR A 256 0.62 -15.45 9.48
N LEU A 257 -0.70 -15.43 9.50
CA LEU A 257 -1.44 -14.66 10.51
C LEU A 257 -1.13 -15.14 11.95
N LEU A 258 -0.80 -16.42 12.15
CA LEU A 258 -0.40 -16.93 13.45
C LEU A 258 0.99 -16.42 13.86
N GLU A 259 1.96 -16.39 12.94
CA GLU A 259 3.27 -15.79 13.20
C GLU A 259 3.15 -14.30 13.53
N LEU A 260 2.30 -13.55 12.81
CA LEU A 260 2.03 -12.14 13.14
C LEU A 260 1.40 -11.98 14.53
N SER A 261 0.50 -12.91 14.91
CA SER A 261 -0.06 -12.96 16.27
C SER A 261 1.00 -13.19 17.35
N ASN A 262 1.94 -14.10 17.10
CA ASN A 262 3.04 -14.38 18.03
C ASN A 262 3.96 -13.16 18.20
N ILE A 263 4.31 -12.48 17.11
CA ILE A 263 5.09 -11.23 17.17
C ILE A 263 4.37 -10.17 18.03
N MET A 264 3.07 -10.01 17.87
CA MET A 264 2.28 -9.10 18.71
C MET A 264 2.24 -9.52 20.18
N ALA A 265 2.16 -10.84 20.46
CA ALA A 265 2.17 -11.36 21.82
C ALA A 265 3.50 -11.11 22.54
N GLU A 266 4.61 -11.21 21.81
CA GLU A 266 5.95 -10.88 22.33
C GLU A 266 6.10 -9.36 22.57
N ALA A 267 5.61 -8.54 21.63
CA ALA A 267 5.68 -7.09 21.73
C ALA A 267 4.78 -6.50 22.83
N LEU A 268 3.66 -7.17 23.15
CA LEU A 268 2.62 -6.75 24.10
C LEU A 268 2.16 -7.94 24.96
N PRO A 269 2.94 -8.38 25.98
CA PRO A 269 2.63 -9.53 26.81
C PRO A 269 1.26 -9.46 27.51
N ASP A 270 0.82 -8.27 27.90
CA ASP A 270 -0.49 -8.05 28.53
C ASP A 270 -1.68 -8.41 27.64
N TYR A 271 -1.48 -8.38 26.32
CA TYR A 271 -2.48 -8.73 25.33
C TYR A 271 -2.36 -10.17 24.82
N ALA A 272 -1.31 -10.90 25.18
CA ALA A 272 -1.02 -12.24 24.66
C ALA A 272 -2.16 -13.26 24.89
N LYS A 273 -2.98 -13.07 25.95
CA LYS A 273 -4.12 -13.95 26.23
C LYS A 273 -5.28 -13.75 25.24
N LYS A 274 -5.39 -12.58 24.61
CA LYS A 274 -6.45 -12.25 23.64
C LYS A 274 -6.11 -12.67 22.21
N LEU A 275 -4.83 -12.90 21.94
CA LEU A 275 -4.33 -13.20 20.60
C LEU A 275 -4.51 -14.68 20.24
N PRO A 276 -4.76 -15.00 18.94
CA PRO A 276 -4.86 -16.39 18.48
C PRO A 276 -3.58 -17.17 18.76
N LYS A 277 -3.72 -18.39 19.29
CA LYS A 277 -2.62 -19.30 19.64
C LYS A 277 -2.56 -20.56 18.76
N ARG A 278 -3.49 -20.69 17.81
CA ARG A 278 -3.61 -21.85 16.94
C ARG A 278 -4.12 -21.46 15.57
N GLU A 279 -3.78 -22.28 14.59
CA GLU A 279 -4.32 -22.14 13.24
C GLU A 279 -5.80 -22.54 13.18
N LEU A 280 -6.55 -21.83 12.35
CA LEU A 280 -7.92 -22.18 11.99
C LEU A 280 -7.89 -23.20 10.85
N PRO A 281 -8.50 -24.41 11.02
CA PRO A 281 -8.55 -25.39 9.94
C PRO A 281 -9.20 -24.85 8.67
N ASN A 282 -8.67 -25.21 7.51
CA ASN A 282 -9.11 -24.66 6.23
C ASN A 282 -10.61 -24.90 5.93
N PHE A 283 -11.17 -26.05 6.40
CA PHE A 283 -12.59 -26.32 6.23
C PHE A 283 -13.46 -25.32 7.01
N MET A 284 -13.01 -24.85 8.18
CA MET A 284 -13.71 -23.82 8.95
C MET A 284 -13.65 -22.46 8.25
N VAL A 285 -12.50 -22.11 7.66
CA VAL A 285 -12.41 -20.88 6.85
C VAL A 285 -13.41 -20.93 5.70
N LYS A 286 -13.57 -22.08 5.02
CA LYS A 286 -14.57 -22.28 3.97
C LYS A 286 -16.01 -22.14 4.48
N LEU A 287 -16.31 -22.64 5.67
CA LEU A 287 -17.64 -22.46 6.29
C LEU A 287 -17.90 -20.98 6.64
N ILE A 288 -16.94 -20.31 7.26
CA ILE A 288 -17.05 -18.89 7.61
C ILE A 288 -17.22 -18.04 6.35
N SER A 289 -16.58 -18.41 5.25
CA SER A 289 -16.69 -17.69 3.97
C SER A 289 -18.07 -17.64 3.35
N LEU A 290 -19.01 -18.47 3.80
CA LEU A 290 -20.41 -18.42 3.37
C LEU A 290 -21.15 -17.19 3.92
N VAL A 291 -20.67 -16.64 5.05
CA VAL A 291 -21.29 -15.50 5.74
C VAL A 291 -20.34 -14.29 5.85
N ASP A 292 -19.05 -14.48 5.67
CA ASP A 292 -18.02 -13.43 5.76
C ASP A 292 -17.23 -13.31 4.44
N SER A 293 -17.44 -12.20 3.77
CA SER A 293 -16.76 -11.87 2.50
C SER A 293 -15.23 -11.73 2.65
N SER A 294 -14.74 -11.34 3.83
CA SER A 294 -13.30 -11.24 4.09
C SER A 294 -12.65 -12.62 4.09
N ALA A 295 -13.27 -13.61 4.76
CA ALA A 295 -12.83 -15.00 4.72
C ALA A 295 -12.86 -15.58 3.29
N LYS A 296 -13.87 -15.20 2.49
CA LYS A 296 -13.97 -15.62 1.09
C LYS A 296 -12.76 -15.18 0.27
N THR A 297 -12.18 -13.99 0.53
CA THR A 297 -11.02 -13.51 -0.21
C THR A 297 -9.74 -14.31 0.09
N MET A 298 -9.67 -15.02 1.21
CA MET A 298 -8.52 -15.84 1.59
C MET A 298 -8.53 -17.23 0.95
N ILE A 299 -9.70 -17.74 0.52
CA ILE A 299 -9.85 -19.11 0.01
C ILE A 299 -8.85 -19.46 -1.10
N PRO A 300 -8.60 -18.59 -2.11
CA PRO A 300 -7.68 -18.92 -3.18
C PRO A 300 -6.24 -19.11 -2.74
N ASP A 301 -5.86 -18.59 -1.58
CA ASP A 301 -4.49 -18.61 -1.05
C ASP A 301 -4.32 -19.61 0.12
N LEU A 302 -5.40 -20.22 0.60
CA LEU A 302 -5.30 -21.28 1.61
C LEU A 302 -4.47 -22.43 1.03
N GLN A 303 -3.47 -22.90 1.75
CA GLN A 303 -2.51 -23.95 1.35
C GLN A 303 -1.41 -23.47 0.37
N ILE A 304 -1.42 -22.22 -0.06
CA ILE A 304 -0.33 -21.69 -0.87
C ILE A 304 0.70 -21.05 0.05
N VAL A 305 1.89 -21.61 0.07
CA VAL A 305 3.08 -20.98 0.67
C VAL A 305 3.64 -20.03 -0.37
N MET A 306 3.38 -18.74 -0.18
CA MET A 306 3.91 -17.71 -1.09
C MET A 306 5.39 -17.46 -0.80
N GLN A 307 6.15 -17.22 -1.84
CA GLN A 307 7.55 -16.84 -1.80
C GLN A 307 7.79 -15.69 -2.77
N THR A 308 8.67 -14.78 -2.41
CA THR A 308 9.17 -13.76 -3.32
C THR A 308 10.57 -13.36 -2.89
N ASP A 309 11.45 -13.21 -3.85
CA ASP A 309 12.78 -12.66 -3.62
C ASP A 309 12.72 -11.14 -3.83
N THR A 310 13.01 -10.40 -2.78
CA THR A 310 13.06 -8.94 -2.81
C THR A 310 14.50 -8.39 -2.80
N THR A 311 15.50 -9.27 -2.87
CA THR A 311 16.92 -8.87 -2.88
C THR A 311 17.20 -7.91 -4.04
N TYR A 312 16.63 -8.17 -5.22
CA TYR A 312 16.79 -7.27 -6.36
C TYR A 312 16.23 -5.86 -6.07
N SER A 313 15.13 -5.75 -5.32
CA SER A 313 14.56 -4.45 -4.93
C SER A 313 15.47 -3.73 -3.93
N GLU A 314 16.01 -4.45 -2.94
CA GLU A 314 16.96 -3.91 -1.98
C GLU A 314 18.23 -3.39 -2.68
N ASP A 315 18.79 -4.19 -3.58
CA ASP A 315 19.99 -3.83 -4.35
C ASP A 315 19.71 -2.64 -5.30
N LEU A 316 18.58 -2.68 -6.02
CA LEU A 316 18.16 -1.60 -6.92
C LEU A 316 17.95 -0.29 -6.17
N LEU A 317 17.33 -0.34 -5.00
CA LEU A 317 17.08 0.84 -4.17
C LEU A 317 18.32 1.25 -3.34
N GLY A 318 19.26 0.35 -3.09
CA GLY A 318 20.40 0.56 -2.20
C GLY A 318 19.96 0.68 -0.75
N MET A 319 18.96 -0.10 -0.32
CA MET A 319 18.46 -0.11 1.05
C MET A 319 18.10 -1.54 1.48
N LYS A 320 18.10 -1.79 2.79
CA LYS A 320 17.60 -3.02 3.36
C LYS A 320 16.23 -2.80 3.97
N PHE A 321 15.30 -3.73 3.70
CA PHE A 321 13.96 -3.66 4.26
C PHE A 321 13.95 -4.14 5.71
N LYS A 322 13.14 -3.47 6.52
CA LYS A 322 12.89 -3.85 7.92
C LYS A 322 12.12 -5.16 7.99
N SER A 323 12.32 -5.90 9.08
CA SER A 323 11.67 -7.19 9.29
C SER A 323 10.17 -7.08 9.62
N ALA A 324 9.46 -8.19 9.47
CA ALA A 324 8.06 -8.30 9.88
C ALA A 324 7.89 -8.07 11.39
N GLU A 325 8.87 -8.50 12.20
CA GLU A 325 8.90 -8.29 13.64
C GLU A 325 8.89 -6.78 13.99
N SER A 326 9.73 -5.98 13.32
CA SER A 326 9.73 -4.52 13.48
C SER A 326 8.38 -3.93 13.10
N ALA A 327 7.88 -4.26 11.89
CA ALA A 327 6.64 -3.72 11.37
C ALA A 327 5.42 -4.01 12.27
N MET A 328 5.27 -5.26 12.71
CA MET A 328 4.13 -5.68 13.54
C MET A 328 4.23 -5.16 14.97
N SER A 329 5.44 -5.17 15.57
CA SER A 329 5.65 -4.64 16.93
C SER A 329 5.36 -3.13 16.99
N GLU A 330 5.84 -2.36 16.00
CA GLU A 330 5.57 -0.93 15.91
C GLU A 330 4.08 -0.66 15.70
N ALA A 331 3.41 -1.42 14.82
CA ALA A 331 1.97 -1.30 14.59
C ALA A 331 1.19 -1.57 15.88
N ALA A 332 1.48 -2.67 16.58
CA ALA A 332 0.80 -3.04 17.82
C ALA A 332 0.99 -2.00 18.93
N LYS A 333 2.22 -1.54 19.16
CA LYS A 333 2.53 -0.51 20.14
C LYS A 333 1.86 0.82 19.80
N SER A 334 1.80 1.20 18.53
CA SER A 334 1.15 2.44 18.11
C SER A 334 -0.36 2.45 18.33
N VAL A 335 -1.01 1.30 18.14
CA VAL A 335 -2.45 1.12 18.39
C VAL A 335 -2.77 1.34 19.87
N ILE A 336 -1.91 0.83 20.77
CA ILE A 336 -2.04 1.06 22.22
C ILE A 336 -1.78 2.52 22.57
N ARG A 337 -0.66 3.10 22.07
CA ARG A 337 -0.31 4.53 22.30
C ARG A 337 -1.43 5.47 21.90
N LEU A 338 -2.15 5.16 20.84
CA LEU A 338 -3.28 5.98 20.33
C LEU A 338 -4.62 5.66 20.98
N GLY A 339 -4.68 4.74 21.95
CA GLY A 339 -5.92 4.39 22.66
C GLY A 339 -6.99 3.75 21.77
N LEU A 340 -6.58 2.97 20.74
CA LEU A 340 -7.51 2.38 19.76
C LEU A 340 -8.05 1.00 20.18
N VAL A 341 -7.56 0.44 21.29
CA VAL A 341 -7.96 -0.88 21.85
C VAL A 341 -8.45 -0.74 23.27
#